data_5063beed7094d3f4df393a45d1f7fe06
#
_entry.id   5063beed7094d3f4df393a45d1f7fe06
#
_cell.length_a   1.000
_cell.length_b   1.000
_cell.length_c   1.000
_cell.angle_alpha   90.00
_cell.angle_beta   90.00
_cell.angle_gamma   90.00
#
_symmetry.space_group_name_H-M   'P 1'
#
loop_
_entity.id
_entity.type
_entity.pdbx_description
1 polymer ?
#
loop_
_entity_poly.entity_id
_entity_poly.type
_entity_poly.pdbx_seq_one_letter_code
_entity_poly.pdbx_strand_id
1 'polypeptide(L)'
;MQKVIVRYIGEPQLEQMLVIHPADEMRAKRELAGKEWADKEYRVYYHCWLCAKRLGLVAGDVKFDLWLEGVAEVEQIMSVKQIDEALAIEAINEKQAEYLRGQVARQESEAPGESQPPPT
;
A
#
# COMPACT_ATOMS: atom_id res chain seq x y z
N MET A 1 10.21 5.02 0.16
CA MET A 1 9.29 4.05 0.79
C MET A 1 8.11 3.80 -0.12
N GLN A 2 7.55 2.61 -0.05
CA GLN A 2 6.42 2.22 -0.89
C GLN A 2 5.14 2.86 -0.38
N LYS A 3 4.38 3.50 -1.29
CA LYS A 3 3.05 4.04 -0.96
C LYS A 3 1.99 3.11 -1.53
N VAL A 4 0.95 2.89 -0.76
CA VAL A 4 -0.16 2.05 -1.20
C VAL A 4 -1.48 2.68 -0.78
N ILE A 5 -2.53 2.39 -1.54
CA ILE A 5 -3.89 2.77 -1.16
C ILE A 5 -4.63 1.48 -0.87
N VAL A 6 -5.18 1.37 0.33
CA VAL A 6 -6.00 0.22 0.71
C VAL A 6 -7.46 0.66 0.64
N ARG A 7 -8.25 -0.08 -0.12
CA ARG A 7 -9.69 0.18 -0.23
C ARG A 7 -10.44 -0.93 0.47
N TYR A 8 -11.38 -0.52 1.30
CA TYR A 8 -12.15 -1.46 2.12
C TYR A 8 -13.53 -1.68 1.53
N ILE A 9 -14.08 -2.87 1.74
CA ILE A 9 -15.43 -3.20 1.28
C ILE A 9 -16.42 -2.38 2.11
N GLY A 10 -17.39 -1.77 1.44
CA GLY A 10 -18.42 -1.02 2.15
C GLY A 10 -19.07 0.04 1.30
N GLU A 11 -20.11 0.65 1.85
CA GLU A 11 -20.86 1.75 1.22
C GLU A 11 -20.96 2.88 2.23
N PRO A 12 -20.23 4.00 2.08
CA PRO A 12 -19.29 4.23 0.98
C PRO A 12 -18.02 3.42 1.15
N GLN A 13 -17.30 3.23 0.06
CA GLN A 13 -16.03 2.54 0.11
C GLN A 13 -15.00 3.46 0.76
N LEU A 14 -14.34 2.97 1.78
CA LEU A 14 -13.32 3.73 2.48
C LEU A 14 -11.95 3.45 1.91
N GLU A 15 -11.08 4.44 1.93
CA GLU A 15 -9.71 4.32 1.45
C GLU A 15 -8.74 4.84 2.49
N GLN A 16 -7.59 4.20 2.58
CA GLN A 16 -6.49 4.66 3.40
C GLN A 16 -5.21 4.64 2.58
N MET A 17 -4.45 5.73 2.64
CA MET A 17 -3.14 5.74 2.02
C MET A 17 -2.11 5.40 3.09
N LEU A 18 -1.29 4.40 2.82
CA LEU A 18 -0.27 3.94 3.75
C LEU A 18 1.10 4.11 3.11
N VAL A 19 2.08 4.48 3.94
CA VAL A 19 3.47 4.50 3.51
C VAL A 19 4.15 3.36 4.24
N ILE A 20 4.53 2.34 3.49
CA ILE A 20 5.15 1.14 4.05
C ILE A 20 6.56 1.49 4.49
N HIS A 21 6.82 1.37 5.77
CA HIS A 21 8.11 1.68 6.34
C HIS A 21 9.02 0.45 6.32
N PRO A 22 10.34 0.63 6.22
CA PRO A 22 11.25 -0.52 6.31
C PRO A 22 11.01 -1.39 7.55
N ALA A 23 10.57 -0.79 8.66
CA ALA A 23 10.25 -1.56 9.87
C ALA A 23 9.12 -2.54 9.63
N ASP A 24 8.13 -2.16 8.80
CA ASP A 24 7.01 -3.05 8.46
C ASP A 24 7.51 -4.21 7.61
N GLU A 25 8.39 -3.93 6.66
CA GLU A 25 8.96 -4.95 5.79
C GLU A 25 9.82 -5.94 6.57
N MET A 26 10.64 -5.43 7.47
CA MET A 26 11.51 -6.29 8.29
C MET A 26 10.69 -7.17 9.22
N ARG A 27 9.63 -6.61 9.79
CA ARG A 27 8.76 -7.38 10.66
C ARG A 27 8.04 -8.48 9.88
N ALA A 28 7.55 -8.16 8.69
CA ALA A 28 6.92 -9.15 7.82
C ALA A 28 7.90 -10.26 7.48
N LYS A 29 9.14 -9.91 7.16
CA LYS A 29 10.16 -10.89 6.83
C LYS A 29 10.39 -11.86 7.98
N ARG A 30 10.42 -11.36 9.21
CA ARG A 30 10.60 -12.23 10.38
C ARG A 30 9.38 -13.12 10.61
N GLU A 31 8.19 -12.54 10.54
CA GLU A 31 6.96 -13.28 10.83
C GLU A 31 6.61 -14.30 9.75
N LEU A 32 7.03 -14.04 8.53
CA LEU A 32 6.78 -14.95 7.42
C LEU A 32 7.96 -15.85 7.09
N ALA A 33 9.00 -15.84 7.93
CA ALA A 33 10.16 -16.68 7.71
C ALA A 33 9.73 -18.16 7.70
N GLY A 34 10.22 -18.88 6.70
CA GLY A 34 9.88 -20.29 6.55
C GLY A 34 8.51 -20.57 5.94
N LYS A 35 7.76 -19.53 5.61
CA LYS A 35 6.43 -19.68 5.01
C LYS A 35 6.52 -19.46 3.52
N GLU A 36 6.97 -20.46 2.81
CA GLU A 36 7.18 -20.35 1.36
C GLU A 36 5.88 -20.18 0.59
N TRP A 37 4.76 -20.59 1.17
CA TRP A 37 3.45 -20.39 0.57
C TRP A 37 3.03 -18.93 0.50
N ALA A 38 3.71 -18.05 1.28
CA ALA A 38 3.40 -16.62 1.27
C ALA A 38 4.06 -16.00 0.05
N ASP A 39 3.31 -15.91 -1.03
CA ASP A 39 3.81 -15.35 -2.29
C ASP A 39 3.90 -13.82 -2.23
N LYS A 40 4.26 -13.22 -3.35
CA LYS A 40 4.47 -11.79 -3.42
C LYS A 40 3.20 -11.01 -3.08
N GLU A 41 2.06 -11.46 -3.58
CA GLU A 41 0.79 -10.79 -3.32
C GLU A 41 0.43 -10.87 -1.84
N TYR A 42 0.57 -12.03 -1.24
CA TYR A 42 0.31 -12.20 0.19
C TYR A 42 1.18 -11.24 1.00
N ARG A 43 2.46 -11.12 0.64
CA ARG A 43 3.39 -10.26 1.37
C ARG A 43 3.03 -8.78 1.27
N VAL A 44 2.50 -8.35 0.13
CA VAL A 44 2.04 -6.97 -0.03
C VAL A 44 0.91 -6.66 0.95
N TYR A 45 -0.08 -7.55 1.02
CA TYR A 45 -1.18 -7.38 1.98
C TYR A 45 -0.67 -7.41 3.41
N TYR A 46 0.27 -8.29 3.69
CA TYR A 46 0.83 -8.40 5.04
C TYR A 46 1.56 -7.12 5.46
N HIS A 47 2.32 -6.52 4.56
CA HIS A 47 2.98 -5.24 4.81
C HIS A 47 1.95 -4.16 5.14
N CYS A 48 0.85 -4.13 4.39
CA CYS A 48 -0.21 -3.13 4.62
C CYS A 48 -0.83 -3.30 6.00
N TRP A 49 -1.11 -4.53 6.39
CA TRP A 49 -1.70 -4.81 7.70
C TRP A 49 -0.77 -4.38 8.83
N LEU A 50 0.51 -4.72 8.74
CA LEU A 50 1.48 -4.33 9.76
C LEU A 50 1.62 -2.81 9.83
N CYS A 51 1.64 -2.15 8.68
CA CYS A 51 1.70 -0.70 8.62
C CYS A 51 0.49 -0.07 9.28
N ALA A 52 -0.70 -0.56 8.96
CA ALA A 52 -1.94 -0.04 9.54
C ALA A 52 -1.96 -0.26 11.07
N LYS A 53 -1.48 -1.39 11.54
CA LYS A 53 -1.39 -1.63 12.98
C LYS A 53 -0.42 -0.68 13.64
N ARG A 54 0.75 -0.47 13.03
CA ARG A 54 1.76 0.43 13.57
C ARG A 54 1.23 1.86 13.69
N LEU A 55 0.40 2.26 12.74
CA LEU A 55 -0.17 3.60 12.73
C LEU A 55 -1.45 3.72 13.59
N GLY A 56 -1.88 2.63 14.20
CA GLY A 56 -3.07 2.65 15.02
C GLY A 56 -4.38 2.66 14.24
N LEU A 57 -4.33 2.37 12.95
CA LEU A 57 -5.53 2.37 12.11
C LEU A 57 -6.28 1.05 12.22
N VAL A 58 -5.65 0.03 12.75
CA VAL A 58 -6.26 -1.28 12.99
C VAL A 58 -6.00 -1.62 14.45
N ALA A 59 -7.02 -2.07 15.14
CA ALA A 59 -6.87 -2.42 16.55
C ALA A 59 -5.83 -3.54 16.72
N GLY A 60 -5.08 -3.48 17.81
CA GLY A 60 -3.94 -4.39 17.99
C GLY A 60 -4.31 -5.86 18.06
N ASP A 61 -5.55 -6.18 18.43
CA ASP A 61 -6.01 -7.56 18.53
C ASP A 61 -6.64 -8.09 17.25
N VAL A 62 -6.75 -7.27 16.21
CA VAL A 62 -7.32 -7.71 14.93
C VAL A 62 -6.23 -8.47 14.17
N LYS A 63 -6.50 -9.73 13.88
CA LYS A 63 -5.54 -10.56 13.16
C LYS A 63 -5.61 -10.32 11.66
N PHE A 64 -4.53 -10.68 10.99
CA PHE A 64 -4.39 -10.44 9.55
C PHE A 64 -5.58 -11.00 8.74
N ASP A 65 -5.97 -12.23 9.02
CA ASP A 65 -7.04 -12.86 8.24
C ASP A 65 -8.36 -12.09 8.36
N LEU A 66 -8.67 -11.61 9.56
CA LEU A 66 -9.89 -10.86 9.77
C LEU A 66 -9.82 -9.51 9.06
N TRP A 67 -8.68 -8.83 9.17
CA TRP A 67 -8.49 -7.56 8.48
C TRP A 67 -8.63 -7.73 6.97
N LEU A 68 -8.03 -8.81 6.44
CA LEU A 68 -8.04 -9.06 5.00
C LEU A 68 -9.45 -9.27 4.45
N GLU A 69 -10.34 -9.84 5.25
CA GLU A 69 -11.72 -10.03 4.82
C GLU A 69 -12.42 -8.73 4.50
N GLY A 70 -11.99 -7.63 5.09
CA GLY A 70 -12.59 -6.32 4.84
C GLY A 70 -11.93 -5.53 3.74
N VAL A 71 -10.88 -6.07 3.13
CA VAL A 71 -10.13 -5.35 2.10
C VAL A 71 -10.67 -5.69 0.71
N ALA A 72 -11.04 -4.65 -0.05
CA ALA A 72 -11.49 -4.83 -1.43
C ALA A 72 -10.30 -4.91 -2.38
N GLU A 73 -9.32 -4.01 -2.21
CA GLU A 73 -8.13 -4.04 -3.06
C GLU A 73 -7.02 -3.20 -2.45
N VAL A 74 -5.80 -3.45 -2.90
CA VAL A 74 -4.62 -2.67 -2.54
C VAL A 74 -3.97 -2.22 -3.85
N GLU A 75 -3.76 -0.92 -3.97
CA GLU A 75 -3.13 -0.35 -5.15
C GLU A 75 -1.77 0.22 -4.77
N GLN A 76 -0.72 -0.26 -5.41
CA GLN A 76 0.63 0.24 -5.17
C GLN A 76 0.85 1.47 -6.03
N ILE A 77 1.39 2.54 -5.45
CA ILE A 77 1.65 3.77 -6.17
C ILE A 77 3.14 3.82 -6.48
N MET A 78 3.46 3.85 -7.76
CA MET A 78 4.84 3.92 -8.20
C MET A 78 5.36 5.34 -8.07
N SER A 79 6.63 5.47 -7.69
CA SER A 79 7.29 6.75 -7.70
C SER A 79 7.57 7.17 -9.15
N VAL A 80 7.85 8.46 -9.36
CA VAL A 80 8.19 8.95 -10.71
C VAL A 80 9.40 8.20 -11.26
N LYS A 81 10.39 7.94 -10.42
CA LYS A 81 11.58 7.20 -10.84
C LYS A 81 11.22 5.79 -11.32
N GLN A 82 10.35 5.11 -10.59
CA GLN A 82 9.93 3.77 -10.98
C GLN A 82 9.14 3.78 -12.29
N ILE A 83 8.32 4.81 -12.49
CA ILE A 83 7.55 4.97 -13.72
C ILE A 83 8.51 5.18 -14.90
N ASP A 84 9.51 6.04 -14.71
CA ASP A 84 10.49 6.31 -15.77
C ASP A 84 11.30 5.06 -16.12
N GLU A 85 11.68 4.30 -15.10
CA GLU A 85 12.41 3.05 -15.33
C GLU A 85 11.55 2.02 -16.07
N ALA A 86 10.30 1.90 -15.69
CA ALA A 86 9.39 0.98 -16.37
C ALA A 86 9.16 1.39 -17.81
N LEU A 87 9.05 2.69 -18.08
CA LEU A 87 8.89 3.19 -19.43
C LEU A 87 10.14 2.93 -20.27
N ALA A 88 11.32 3.11 -19.68
CA ALA A 88 12.59 2.91 -20.39
C ALA A 88 12.78 1.47 -20.84
N ILE A 89 12.28 0.50 -20.07
CA ILE A 89 12.39 -0.90 -20.46
C ILE A 89 11.11 -1.40 -21.13
N GLU A 90 10.24 -0.47 -21.49
CA GLU A 90 8.99 -0.77 -22.22
C GLU A 90 8.06 -1.71 -21.48
N ALA A 91 8.18 -1.77 -20.15
CA ALA A 91 7.23 -2.52 -19.33
C ALA A 91 5.86 -1.83 -19.30
N ILE A 92 5.84 -0.51 -19.53
CA ILE A 92 4.61 0.26 -19.65
C ILE A 92 4.76 1.17 -20.86
N ASN A 93 3.65 1.64 -21.41
CA ASN A 93 3.68 2.58 -22.54
C ASN A 93 3.52 4.00 -22.02
N GLU A 94 3.65 4.98 -22.92
CA GLU A 94 3.59 6.38 -22.53
C GLU A 94 2.26 6.79 -21.93
N LYS A 95 1.18 6.22 -22.41
CA LYS A 95 -0.15 6.51 -21.89
C LYS A 95 -0.28 6.05 -20.43
N GLN A 96 0.25 4.86 -20.15
CA GLN A 96 0.26 4.33 -18.80
C GLN A 96 1.16 5.17 -17.90
N ALA A 97 2.33 5.57 -18.41
CA ALA A 97 3.25 6.40 -17.65
C ALA A 97 2.61 7.75 -17.30
N GLU A 98 1.89 8.35 -18.25
CA GLU A 98 1.22 9.62 -18.03
C GLU A 98 0.16 9.51 -16.95
N TYR A 99 -0.63 8.44 -17.01
CA TYR A 99 -1.65 8.19 -15.97
C TYR A 99 -1.00 8.03 -14.60
N LEU A 100 0.09 7.24 -14.51
CA LEU A 100 0.77 6.99 -13.25
C LEU A 100 1.43 8.25 -12.69
N ARG A 101 2.01 9.08 -13.55
CA ARG A 101 2.59 10.35 -13.13
C ARG A 101 1.52 11.30 -12.58
N GLY A 102 0.35 11.30 -13.22
CA GLY A 102 -0.77 12.07 -12.73
C GLY A 102 -1.23 11.61 -11.36
N GLN A 103 -1.20 10.30 -11.12
CA GLN A 103 -1.56 9.73 -9.83
C GLN A 103 -0.58 10.17 -8.74
N VAL A 104 0.72 10.14 -9.04
CA VAL A 104 1.74 10.61 -8.11
C VAL A 104 1.54 12.09 -7.80
N ALA A 105 1.31 12.90 -8.82
CA ALA A 105 1.12 14.35 -8.63
C ALA A 105 -0.09 14.65 -7.75
N ARG A 106 -1.18 13.91 -7.94
CA ARG A 106 -2.36 14.08 -7.09
C ARG A 106 -2.06 13.73 -5.64
N GLN A 107 -1.33 12.64 -5.41
CA GLN A 107 -0.99 12.21 -4.07
C GLN A 107 -0.11 13.26 -3.38
N GLU A 108 0.82 13.82 -4.10
CA GLU A 108 1.71 14.83 -3.55
C GLU A 108 0.98 16.13 -3.23
N SER A 109 0.01 16.51 -4.04
CA SER A 109 -0.70 17.74 -3.79
C SER A 109 -1.74 17.59 -2.66
N GLU A 110 -2.21 16.37 -2.42
CA GLU A 110 -3.13 16.16 -1.31
C GLU A 110 -2.41 15.96 0.00
N ALA A 111 -1.14 15.83 -0.08
CA ALA A 111 -0.41 15.52 0.99
C ALA A 111 -0.49 16.13 2.09
N PRO A 112 0.36 16.20 2.61
CA PRO A 112 0.86 15.62 3.67
C PRO A 112 -0.04 15.67 4.72
N GLY A 113 0.00 15.65 5.51
CA GLY A 113 -0.75 15.67 6.57
C GLY A 113 -2.13 15.35 6.30
N GLU A 114 -2.65 15.74 5.28
CA GLU A 114 -3.96 15.45 5.02
C GLU A 114 -4.17 14.10 4.58
N SER A 115 -3.30 13.55 3.94
CA SER A 115 -3.46 12.22 3.52
C SER A 115 -3.51 11.30 4.70
N GLN A 116 -3.14 11.77 5.84
CA GLN A 116 -3.14 10.95 6.94
C GLN A 116 -4.43 11.10 7.57
N PRO A 117 -5.05 10.08 7.80
CA PRO A 117 -6.22 10.13 8.46
C PRO A 117 -5.99 10.58 9.67
N PRO A 118 -6.57 11.20 10.11
CA PRO A 118 -6.43 11.53 11.26
C PRO A 118 -6.99 10.74 11.87
N PRO A 119 -6.87 10.29 12.02
CA PRO A 119 -7.37 9.56 12.39
C PRO A 119 -8.25 9.82 13.12
N THR A 120 -8.57 10.28 13.11
CA THR A 120 -9.42 10.57 13.70
C THR A 120 -9.88 10.06 14.13
#